data_12279ef5ac4623d07f5c78bd8d62ddea
#
_entry.id   12279ef5ac4623d07f5c78bd8d62ddea
#
_cell.length_a   1.000
_cell.length_b   1.000
_cell.length_c   1.000
_cell.angle_alpha   90.00
_cell.angle_beta   90.00
_cell.angle_gamma   90.00
#
_symmetry.space_group_name_H-M   'P 1'
#
loop_
_entity.id
_entity.type
_entity.pdbx_description
1 polymer ?
#
loop_
_entity_poly.entity_id
_entity_poly.type
_entity_poly.pdbx_seq_one_letter_code
_entity_poly.pdbx_strand_id
1 'polypeptide(L)'
;MSIWGIDISNHQAGADLSRAKAAGCSFVFAKATEGGTYRDPYFAGFYAQAQALGLPIGAYHFARPGNGRTGAQEAAFFVATLGSRIGQLPPVLDLEDTKLSAASTVAWALGFLQAVHKATGIRPIVYTYTAFARAHLGGGAGLSAYPLWLADYRSTTTPQPPTPAPWSRFAAWQHTSTARVPGIPGDCDRNLTNLTVDQLKALGGTIEKDDLDMTPEERQKFIDDIAAKVWSTKLPRTNNDPVAAGSALGEGSINAWRAVTRLKALAPSSLTAAVTAAVAAAQPGVDVDALAKAIVLELGKDD
;
A
#
# COMPACT_ATOMS: atom_id res chain seq x y z
N MET A 1 11.00 21.73 12.56
CA MET A 1 10.88 22.64 11.37
C MET A 1 10.42 21.79 10.22
N SER A 2 9.42 22.25 9.45
CA SER A 2 9.00 21.55 8.23
C SER A 2 10.08 21.68 7.15
N ILE A 3 10.32 20.57 6.44
CA ILE A 3 11.13 20.55 5.21
C ILE A 3 10.22 20.53 4.00
N TRP A 4 10.77 20.89 2.84
CA TRP A 4 10.02 20.85 1.59
C TRP A 4 10.73 20.08 0.50
N GLY A 5 9.95 19.52 -0.40
CA GLY A 5 10.40 18.82 -1.59
C GLY A 5 9.51 19.12 -2.78
N ILE A 6 9.83 18.50 -3.90
CA ILE A 6 9.09 18.61 -5.15
C ILE A 6 8.71 17.24 -5.68
N ASP A 7 7.68 17.20 -6.52
CA ASP A 7 7.48 16.07 -7.40
C ASP A 7 7.47 16.54 -8.86
N ILE A 8 8.06 15.72 -9.73
CA ILE A 8 8.38 16.04 -11.11
C ILE A 8 8.12 14.85 -12.05
N SER A 9 7.92 15.21 -13.31
CA SER A 9 7.70 14.24 -14.39
C SER A 9 8.28 14.80 -15.70
N ASN A 10 7.95 14.20 -16.83
CA ASN A 10 8.25 14.76 -18.16
C ASN A 10 7.80 16.22 -18.34
N HIS A 11 6.85 16.70 -17.54
CA HIS A 11 6.43 18.12 -17.58
C HIS A 11 7.52 19.08 -17.12
N GLN A 12 8.48 18.63 -16.31
CA GLN A 12 9.64 19.39 -15.86
C GLN A 12 10.92 18.95 -16.60
N ALA A 13 10.78 18.58 -17.90
CA ALA A 13 11.92 18.29 -18.76
C ALA A 13 12.97 19.41 -18.70
N GLY A 14 14.24 19.04 -18.53
CA GLY A 14 15.33 20.02 -18.37
C GLY A 14 15.52 20.54 -16.94
N ALA A 15 14.88 19.93 -15.93
CA ALA A 15 15.08 20.28 -14.53
C ALA A 15 16.55 20.13 -14.11
N ASP A 16 17.05 21.14 -13.40
CA ASP A 16 18.36 21.17 -12.73
C ASP A 16 18.14 21.04 -11.22
N LEU A 17 18.27 19.83 -10.71
CA LEU A 17 18.05 19.53 -9.30
C LEU A 17 19.14 20.14 -8.39
N SER A 18 20.30 20.53 -8.93
CA SER A 18 21.35 21.18 -8.15
C SER A 18 20.89 22.56 -7.67
N ARG A 19 20.22 23.31 -8.52
CA ARG A 19 19.65 24.62 -8.19
C ARG A 19 18.46 24.50 -7.24
N ALA A 20 17.62 23.48 -7.43
CA ALA A 20 16.52 23.22 -6.50
C ALA A 20 17.06 22.88 -5.10
N LYS A 21 18.09 22.03 -5.01
CA LYS A 21 18.76 21.68 -3.74
C LYS A 21 19.38 22.92 -3.08
N ALA A 22 20.09 23.76 -3.86
CA ALA A 22 20.67 25.00 -3.36
C ALA A 22 19.61 25.99 -2.83
N ALA A 23 18.39 25.93 -3.36
CA ALA A 23 17.24 26.70 -2.86
C ALA A 23 16.56 26.08 -1.62
N GLY A 24 17.06 24.95 -1.10
CA GLY A 24 16.55 24.30 0.11
C GLY A 24 15.62 23.11 -0.14
N CYS A 25 15.46 22.63 -1.39
CA CYS A 25 14.74 21.40 -1.66
C CYS A 25 15.43 20.22 -0.97
N SER A 26 14.69 19.50 -0.15
CA SER A 26 15.23 18.46 0.72
C SER A 26 14.95 17.04 0.20
N PHE A 27 13.99 16.86 -0.72
CA PHE A 27 13.63 15.57 -1.31
C PHE A 27 12.88 15.74 -2.64
N VAL A 28 12.88 14.68 -3.44
CA VAL A 28 12.20 14.66 -4.76
C VAL A 28 11.41 13.37 -4.89
N PHE A 29 10.19 13.44 -5.46
CA PHE A 29 9.52 12.30 -6.07
C PHE A 29 9.49 12.47 -7.58
N ALA A 30 9.80 11.42 -8.34
CA ALA A 30 9.83 11.47 -9.80
C ALA A 30 8.92 10.41 -10.42
N LYS A 31 8.12 10.80 -11.41
CA LYS A 31 7.29 9.86 -12.18
C LYS A 31 8.18 8.83 -12.85
N ALA A 32 7.89 7.57 -12.62
CA ALA A 32 8.57 6.48 -13.32
C ALA A 32 7.66 5.85 -14.38
N THR A 33 6.37 5.66 -14.05
CA THR A 33 5.43 4.98 -14.94
C THR A 33 4.01 5.52 -14.79
N GLU A 34 3.16 5.21 -15.79
CA GLU A 34 1.72 5.40 -15.74
C GLU A 34 1.02 4.21 -16.39
N GLY A 35 -0.04 3.72 -15.73
CA GLY A 35 -0.77 2.55 -16.20
C GLY A 35 0.15 1.37 -16.48
N GLY A 36 -0.18 0.58 -17.49
CA GLY A 36 0.58 -0.63 -17.77
C GLY A 36 1.62 -0.51 -18.91
N THR A 37 1.84 0.69 -19.48
CA THR A 37 2.65 0.82 -20.70
C THR A 37 3.54 2.06 -20.76
N TYR A 38 3.18 3.14 -20.10
CA TYR A 38 3.97 4.39 -20.18
C TYR A 38 5.12 4.37 -19.19
N ARG A 39 6.31 4.71 -19.67
CA ARG A 39 7.50 4.99 -18.86
C ARG A 39 7.86 6.45 -19.06
N ASP A 40 8.09 7.17 -17.96
CA ASP A 40 8.54 8.55 -18.04
C ASP A 40 9.99 8.61 -18.59
N PRO A 41 10.23 9.28 -19.73
CA PRO A 41 11.53 9.29 -20.38
C PRO A 41 12.61 10.03 -19.56
N TYR A 42 12.22 10.87 -18.60
CA TYR A 42 13.13 11.68 -17.79
C TYR A 42 13.45 11.04 -16.43
N PHE A 43 12.71 10.00 -16.02
CA PHE A 43 12.90 9.36 -14.72
C PHE A 43 14.36 8.98 -14.45
N ALA A 44 15.00 8.30 -15.39
CA ALA A 44 16.38 7.85 -15.22
C ALA A 44 17.37 9.04 -15.05
N GLY A 45 17.14 10.13 -15.78
CA GLY A 45 17.93 11.36 -15.68
C GLY A 45 17.73 12.07 -14.34
N PHE A 46 16.50 12.20 -13.87
CA PHE A 46 16.21 12.78 -12.55
C PHE A 46 16.80 11.95 -11.43
N TYR A 47 16.69 10.62 -11.53
CA TYR A 47 17.28 9.70 -10.56
C TYR A 47 18.81 9.88 -10.49
N ALA A 48 19.49 9.90 -11.64
CA ALA A 48 20.94 10.08 -11.70
C ALA A 48 21.39 11.42 -11.12
N GLN A 49 20.69 12.52 -11.44
CA GLN A 49 20.99 13.85 -10.86
C GLN A 49 20.82 13.84 -9.33
N ALA A 50 19.71 13.30 -8.83
CA ALA A 50 19.44 13.24 -7.39
C ALA A 50 20.50 12.42 -6.66
N GLN A 51 20.89 11.26 -7.19
CA GLN A 51 21.95 10.43 -6.65
C GLN A 51 23.29 11.16 -6.58
N ALA A 52 23.71 11.81 -7.67
CA ALA A 52 24.97 12.56 -7.72
C ALA A 52 25.01 13.71 -6.70
N LEU A 53 23.84 14.28 -6.40
CA LEU A 53 23.69 15.37 -5.43
C LEU A 53 23.52 14.87 -3.99
N GLY A 54 23.33 13.57 -3.74
CA GLY A 54 22.89 13.05 -2.44
C GLY A 54 21.52 13.64 -2.03
N LEU A 55 20.66 13.98 -2.99
CA LEU A 55 19.30 14.43 -2.76
C LEU A 55 18.37 13.21 -2.72
N PRO A 56 17.69 12.94 -1.60
CA PRO A 56 16.78 11.79 -1.51
C PRO A 56 15.71 11.83 -2.59
N ILE A 57 15.57 10.71 -3.31
CA ILE A 57 14.58 10.55 -4.37
C ILE A 57 13.75 9.30 -4.18
N GLY A 58 12.45 9.39 -4.46
CA GLY A 58 11.51 8.30 -4.61
C GLY A 58 10.89 8.28 -6.00
N ALA A 59 10.34 7.15 -6.38
CA ALA A 59 9.62 6.98 -7.64
C ALA A 59 8.12 6.93 -7.41
N TYR A 60 7.31 7.52 -8.30
CA TYR A 60 5.87 7.32 -8.27
C TYR A 60 5.32 6.68 -9.56
N HIS A 61 4.23 5.94 -9.38
CA HIS A 61 3.44 5.34 -10.44
C HIS A 61 2.08 6.00 -10.49
N PHE A 62 1.72 6.60 -11.62
CA PHE A 62 0.39 7.13 -11.85
C PHE A 62 -0.58 5.98 -12.20
N ALA A 63 -1.51 5.73 -11.30
CA ALA A 63 -2.46 4.62 -11.40
C ALA A 63 -3.53 4.85 -12.48
N ARG A 64 -3.91 3.78 -13.17
CA ARG A 64 -5.03 3.78 -14.13
C ARG A 64 -6.02 2.63 -13.86
N PRO A 65 -6.65 2.59 -12.66
CA PRO A 65 -7.62 1.55 -12.33
C PRO A 65 -8.77 1.51 -13.33
N GLY A 66 -9.08 0.30 -13.81
CA GLY A 66 -10.15 0.10 -14.81
C GLY A 66 -9.72 0.21 -16.27
N ASN A 67 -8.42 0.37 -16.57
CA ASN A 67 -7.87 0.34 -17.91
C ASN A 67 -7.42 -1.08 -18.36
N GLY A 68 -8.10 -2.12 -17.87
CA GLY A 68 -7.88 -3.51 -18.30
C GLY A 68 -6.72 -4.21 -17.60
N ARG A 69 -6.07 -3.58 -16.62
CA ARG A 69 -5.01 -4.19 -15.81
C ARG A 69 -5.38 -4.21 -14.34
N THR A 70 -4.94 -5.26 -13.65
CA THR A 70 -5.02 -5.33 -12.18
C THR A 70 -3.94 -4.46 -11.54
N GLY A 71 -4.13 -4.09 -10.26
CA GLY A 71 -3.10 -3.36 -9.51
C GLY A 71 -1.77 -4.10 -9.48
N ALA A 72 -1.79 -5.43 -9.31
CA ALA A 72 -0.58 -6.24 -9.33
C ALA A 72 0.15 -6.23 -10.69
N GLN A 73 -0.59 -6.13 -11.81
CA GLN A 73 0.03 -6.04 -13.14
C GLN A 73 0.67 -4.66 -13.38
N GLU A 74 0.05 -3.57 -12.94
CA GLU A 74 0.68 -2.25 -13.00
C GLU A 74 1.87 -2.15 -12.04
N ALA A 75 1.79 -2.76 -10.86
CA ALA A 75 2.91 -2.87 -9.91
C ALA A 75 4.11 -3.61 -10.52
N ALA A 76 3.87 -4.73 -11.20
CA ALA A 76 4.94 -5.48 -11.86
C ALA A 76 5.63 -4.64 -12.96
N PHE A 77 4.86 -3.87 -13.74
CA PHE A 77 5.39 -2.95 -14.73
C PHE A 77 6.21 -1.81 -14.09
N PHE A 78 5.71 -1.23 -13.01
CA PHE A 78 6.39 -0.20 -12.23
C PHE A 78 7.73 -0.72 -11.69
N VAL A 79 7.73 -1.82 -10.94
CA VAL A 79 8.93 -2.42 -10.35
C VAL A 79 9.95 -2.81 -11.42
N ALA A 80 9.52 -3.41 -12.54
CA ALA A 80 10.40 -3.72 -13.66
C ALA A 80 11.04 -2.47 -14.29
N THR A 81 10.31 -1.33 -14.29
CA THR A 81 10.85 -0.06 -14.79
C THR A 81 11.86 0.56 -13.82
N LEU A 82 11.63 0.43 -12.53
CA LEU A 82 12.59 0.88 -11.51
C LEU A 82 13.93 0.13 -11.64
N GLY A 83 13.91 -1.19 -11.79
CA GLY A 83 15.11 -2.00 -11.74
C GLY A 83 15.88 -1.77 -10.43
N SER A 84 17.13 -1.33 -10.51
CA SER A 84 17.94 -0.96 -9.33
C SER A 84 17.66 0.46 -8.80
N ARG A 85 16.80 1.24 -9.47
CA ARG A 85 16.50 2.65 -9.13
C ARG A 85 15.28 2.77 -8.23
N ILE A 86 15.22 2.02 -7.15
CA ILE A 86 14.10 2.09 -6.19
C ILE A 86 14.11 3.44 -5.46
N GLY A 87 15.29 3.98 -5.17
CA GLY A 87 15.44 5.26 -4.44
C GLY A 87 15.63 5.07 -2.94
N GLN A 88 15.87 6.19 -2.25
CA GLN A 88 15.98 6.22 -0.80
C GLN A 88 14.64 6.52 -0.11
N LEU A 89 13.69 7.07 -0.86
CA LEU A 89 12.31 7.27 -0.41
C LEU A 89 11.45 6.10 -0.87
N PRO A 90 10.37 5.78 -0.14
CA PRO A 90 9.47 4.71 -0.53
C PRO A 90 8.87 4.92 -1.91
N PRO A 91 8.58 3.84 -2.66
CA PRO A 91 7.76 3.91 -3.87
C PRO A 91 6.37 4.50 -3.57
N VAL A 92 5.78 5.19 -4.53
CA VAL A 92 4.48 5.84 -4.36
C VAL A 92 3.47 5.30 -5.36
N LEU A 93 2.27 4.98 -4.87
CA LEU A 93 1.07 4.82 -5.67
C LEU A 93 0.36 6.17 -5.75
N ASP A 94 0.37 6.79 -6.91
CA ASP A 94 -0.38 8.00 -7.22
C ASP A 94 -1.77 7.59 -7.72
N LEU A 95 -2.77 7.72 -6.81
CA LEU A 95 -4.13 7.24 -6.99
C LEU A 95 -5.12 8.41 -6.99
N GLU A 96 -5.39 8.95 -8.17
CA GLU A 96 -6.25 10.12 -8.36
C GLU A 96 -7.23 10.01 -9.54
N ASP A 97 -7.23 8.86 -10.22
CA ASP A 97 -8.16 8.54 -11.30
C ASP A 97 -8.66 7.10 -11.14
N THR A 98 -9.90 6.82 -11.56
CA THR A 98 -10.46 5.47 -11.60
C THR A 98 -11.68 5.39 -12.51
N LYS A 99 -11.84 4.24 -13.15
CA LYS A 99 -13.08 3.85 -13.85
C LYS A 99 -13.85 2.76 -13.10
N LEU A 100 -13.42 2.45 -11.88
CA LEU A 100 -13.98 1.38 -11.06
C LEU A 100 -14.92 1.94 -10.00
N SER A 101 -15.75 1.08 -9.42
CA SER A 101 -16.48 1.41 -8.19
C SER A 101 -15.50 1.66 -7.02
N ALA A 102 -15.97 2.31 -5.96
CA ALA A 102 -15.13 2.59 -4.80
C ALA A 102 -14.49 1.30 -4.22
N ALA A 103 -15.28 0.27 -3.98
CA ALA A 103 -14.79 -1.02 -3.46
C ALA A 103 -13.75 -1.67 -4.39
N SER A 104 -14.00 -1.65 -5.70
CA SER A 104 -13.06 -2.20 -6.69
C SER A 104 -11.79 -1.35 -6.81
N THR A 105 -11.88 -0.03 -6.63
CA THR A 105 -10.72 0.87 -6.61
C THR A 105 -9.81 0.56 -5.42
N VAL A 106 -10.40 0.39 -4.23
CA VAL A 106 -9.67 0.00 -3.01
C VAL A 106 -8.98 -1.36 -3.20
N ALA A 107 -9.72 -2.37 -3.69
CA ALA A 107 -9.15 -3.70 -3.94
C ALA A 107 -8.00 -3.66 -4.96
N TRP A 108 -8.14 -2.85 -6.02
CA TRP A 108 -7.11 -2.64 -7.03
C TRP A 108 -5.86 -1.99 -6.41
N ALA A 109 -6.06 -0.93 -5.62
CA ALA A 109 -4.97 -0.21 -4.96
C ALA A 109 -4.21 -1.11 -3.97
N LEU A 110 -4.91 -1.88 -3.15
CA LEU A 110 -4.29 -2.85 -2.24
C LEU A 110 -3.49 -3.91 -3.01
N GLY A 111 -4.01 -4.40 -4.13
CA GLY A 111 -3.28 -5.33 -5.00
C GLY A 111 -1.98 -4.74 -5.54
N PHE A 112 -1.97 -3.45 -5.92
CA PHE A 112 -0.76 -2.74 -6.32
C PHE A 112 0.24 -2.61 -5.16
N LEU A 113 -0.22 -2.06 -4.03
CA LEU A 113 0.61 -1.77 -2.85
C LEU A 113 1.28 -3.03 -2.30
N GLN A 114 0.52 -4.11 -2.18
CA GLN A 114 1.01 -5.42 -1.73
C GLN A 114 2.04 -6.00 -2.70
N ALA A 115 1.80 -5.89 -4.01
CA ALA A 115 2.72 -6.40 -5.03
C ALA A 115 4.05 -5.63 -5.03
N VAL A 116 4.01 -4.28 -4.91
CA VAL A 116 5.24 -3.47 -4.80
C VAL A 116 5.98 -3.80 -3.51
N HIS A 117 5.28 -3.87 -2.37
CA HIS A 117 5.89 -4.23 -1.10
C HIS A 117 6.56 -5.62 -1.16
N LYS A 118 5.86 -6.61 -1.69
CA LYS A 118 6.40 -7.98 -1.85
C LYS A 118 7.65 -8.01 -2.73
N ALA A 119 7.66 -7.23 -3.81
CA ALA A 119 8.78 -7.23 -4.77
C ALA A 119 9.99 -6.44 -4.29
N THR A 120 9.80 -5.38 -3.50
CA THR A 120 10.87 -4.45 -3.10
C THR A 120 11.28 -4.59 -1.63
N GLY A 121 10.46 -5.20 -0.79
CA GLY A 121 10.61 -5.19 0.67
C GLY A 121 10.30 -3.82 1.30
N ILE A 122 9.82 -2.84 0.51
CA ILE A 122 9.56 -1.47 0.95
C ILE A 122 8.07 -1.20 0.92
N ARG A 123 7.49 -0.76 2.03
CA ARG A 123 6.08 -0.35 2.11
C ARG A 123 5.87 0.93 1.30
N PRO A 124 4.99 0.92 0.28
CA PRO A 124 4.72 2.11 -0.52
C PRO A 124 3.95 3.19 0.23
N ILE A 125 3.99 4.40 -0.29
CA ILE A 125 3.13 5.53 0.10
C ILE A 125 1.93 5.57 -0.85
N VAL A 126 0.77 5.98 -0.37
CA VAL A 126 -0.39 6.35 -1.20
C VAL A 126 -0.43 7.86 -1.34
N TYR A 127 -0.39 8.35 -2.58
CA TYR A 127 -0.73 9.73 -2.90
C TYR A 127 -2.17 9.79 -3.38
N THR A 128 -2.93 10.75 -2.88
CA THR A 128 -4.29 11.08 -3.34
C THR A 128 -4.69 12.47 -2.86
N TYR A 129 -5.83 12.97 -3.36
CA TYR A 129 -6.43 14.22 -2.87
C TYR A 129 -7.76 13.99 -2.14
N THR A 130 -8.12 14.93 -1.28
CA THR A 130 -9.26 14.79 -0.36
C THR A 130 -10.57 14.45 -1.06
N ALA A 131 -10.88 15.08 -2.20
CA ALA A 131 -12.16 14.83 -2.89
C ALA A 131 -12.20 13.43 -3.51
N PHE A 132 -11.09 12.96 -4.11
CA PHE A 132 -11.00 11.60 -4.64
C PHE A 132 -11.13 10.55 -3.54
N ALA A 133 -10.40 10.73 -2.44
CA ALA A 133 -10.46 9.80 -1.31
C ALA A 133 -11.90 9.64 -0.79
N ARG A 134 -12.64 10.75 -0.63
CA ARG A 134 -14.04 10.72 -0.20
C ARG A 134 -14.97 10.05 -1.19
N ALA A 135 -14.78 10.30 -2.49
CA ALA A 135 -15.67 9.79 -3.54
C ALA A 135 -15.41 8.33 -3.90
N HIS A 136 -14.14 7.92 -3.91
CA HIS A 136 -13.72 6.67 -4.56
C HIS A 136 -13.02 5.67 -3.65
N LEU A 137 -12.66 6.03 -2.42
CA LEU A 137 -11.97 5.10 -1.53
C LEU A 137 -12.88 4.52 -0.44
N GLY A 138 -14.08 5.05 -0.24
CA GLY A 138 -15.15 4.45 0.56
C GLY A 138 -14.77 4.08 2.00
N GLY A 139 -13.88 4.88 2.64
CA GLY A 139 -13.31 4.53 3.93
C GLY A 139 -12.11 3.58 3.85
N GLY A 140 -11.86 2.95 2.67
CA GLY A 140 -10.60 2.33 2.27
C GLY A 140 -10.00 1.32 3.24
N ALA A 141 -10.78 0.34 3.69
CA ALA A 141 -10.27 -0.70 4.59
C ALA A 141 -8.91 -1.25 4.10
N GLY A 142 -7.90 -1.19 4.95
CA GLY A 142 -6.54 -1.63 4.66
C GLY A 142 -5.62 -0.56 4.04
N LEU A 143 -6.14 0.55 3.49
CA LEU A 143 -5.28 1.62 2.94
C LEU A 143 -4.58 2.42 4.05
N SER A 144 -5.15 2.49 5.26
CA SER A 144 -4.54 3.16 6.42
C SER A 144 -3.22 2.54 6.87
N ALA A 145 -2.95 1.27 6.51
CA ALA A 145 -1.66 0.62 6.74
C ALA A 145 -0.50 1.23 5.92
N TYR A 146 -0.82 2.05 4.93
CA TYR A 146 0.15 2.72 4.07
C TYR A 146 0.17 4.21 4.37
N PRO A 147 1.36 4.86 4.46
CA PRO A 147 1.46 6.29 4.69
C PRO A 147 0.73 7.08 3.61
N LEU A 148 0.10 8.19 4.00
CA LEU A 148 -0.59 9.10 3.08
C LEU A 148 0.31 10.28 2.69
N TRP A 149 0.41 10.55 1.41
CA TRP A 149 0.84 11.82 0.84
C TRP A 149 -0.40 12.52 0.28
N LEU A 150 -0.86 13.57 0.95
CA LEU A 150 -2.12 14.23 0.66
C LEU A 150 -1.91 15.44 -0.24
N ALA A 151 -2.67 15.53 -1.34
CA ALA A 151 -2.78 16.76 -2.11
C ALA A 151 -4.01 17.57 -1.64
N ASP A 152 -3.76 18.84 -1.32
CA ASP A 152 -4.80 19.80 -0.97
C ASP A 152 -4.23 21.22 -1.17
N TYR A 153 -4.61 21.86 -2.26
CA TYR A 153 -4.02 23.14 -2.66
C TYR A 153 -4.63 24.28 -1.86
N ARG A 154 -3.88 24.74 -0.88
CA ARG A 154 -4.24 25.87 -0.02
C ARG A 154 -2.98 26.60 0.47
N SER A 155 -3.19 27.82 0.97
CA SER A 155 -2.11 28.59 1.58
C SER A 155 -1.52 27.86 2.80
N THR A 156 -0.21 27.87 2.92
CA THR A 156 0.52 27.29 4.07
C THR A 156 0.33 28.10 5.37
N THR A 157 -0.25 29.29 5.29
CA THR A 157 -0.62 30.11 6.46
C THR A 157 -1.96 29.71 7.05
N THR A 158 -2.75 28.87 6.37
CA THR A 158 -3.99 28.31 6.89
C THR A 158 -3.73 27.04 7.72
N PRO A 159 -4.66 26.59 8.55
CA PRO A 159 -4.56 25.29 9.21
C PRO A 159 -4.29 24.17 8.20
N GLN A 160 -3.56 23.16 8.63
CA GLN A 160 -3.31 21.97 7.80
C GLN A 160 -4.63 21.39 7.27
N PRO A 161 -4.61 20.77 6.06
CA PRO A 161 -5.81 20.16 5.52
C PRO A 161 -6.32 19.02 6.41
N PRO A 162 -7.65 18.85 6.48
CA PRO A 162 -8.21 17.69 7.17
C PRO A 162 -7.81 16.42 6.44
N THR A 163 -7.32 15.44 7.18
CA THR A 163 -6.97 14.14 6.63
C THR A 163 -8.25 13.36 6.26
N PRO A 164 -8.39 12.87 5.03
CA PRO A 164 -9.54 12.05 4.65
C PRO A 164 -9.44 10.64 5.24
N ALA A 165 -10.59 10.04 5.59
CA ALA A 165 -10.65 8.63 5.92
C ALA A 165 -10.10 7.78 4.73
N PRO A 166 -9.44 6.63 4.99
CA PRO A 166 -9.31 5.96 6.28
C PRO A 166 -8.13 6.45 7.15
N TRP A 167 -7.34 7.39 6.66
CA TRP A 167 -6.17 7.88 7.37
C TRP A 167 -6.54 8.86 8.49
N SER A 168 -5.81 8.80 9.60
CA SER A 168 -5.89 9.77 10.70
C SER A 168 -4.85 10.90 10.59
N ARG A 169 -3.83 10.70 9.75
CA ARG A 169 -2.73 11.64 9.51
C ARG A 169 -2.15 11.47 8.12
N PHE A 170 -1.47 12.49 7.63
CA PHE A 170 -0.65 12.40 6.42
C PHE A 170 0.85 12.53 6.76
N ALA A 171 1.69 11.92 5.95
CA ALA A 171 3.15 11.99 6.06
C ALA A 171 3.73 13.19 5.29
N ALA A 172 3.12 13.54 4.16
CA ALA A 172 3.49 14.69 3.34
C ALA A 172 2.24 15.37 2.79
N TRP A 173 2.35 16.66 2.50
CA TRP A 173 1.28 17.49 1.97
C TRP A 173 1.75 18.23 0.71
N GLN A 174 1.19 17.88 -0.44
CA GLN A 174 1.33 18.66 -1.68
C GLN A 174 0.37 19.86 -1.58
N HIS A 175 0.91 21.03 -1.33
CA HIS A 175 0.12 22.23 -1.03
C HIS A 175 -0.15 23.14 -2.23
N THR A 176 0.57 22.94 -3.33
CA THR A 176 0.43 23.71 -4.57
C THR A 176 1.04 22.94 -5.76
N SER A 177 0.49 23.19 -6.94
CA SER A 177 1.03 22.73 -8.23
C SER A 177 1.65 23.85 -9.07
N THR A 178 1.74 25.07 -8.54
CA THR A 178 2.16 26.26 -9.29
C THR A 178 3.38 26.96 -8.67
N ALA A 179 4.18 26.22 -7.89
CA ALA A 179 5.38 26.78 -7.30
C ALA A 179 6.44 27.12 -8.38
N ARG A 180 7.17 28.19 -8.17
CA ARG A 180 8.36 28.52 -8.95
C ARG A 180 9.59 28.11 -8.16
N VAL A 181 10.24 27.03 -8.59
CA VAL A 181 11.40 26.45 -7.92
C VAL A 181 12.66 26.72 -8.77
N PRO A 182 13.73 27.31 -8.21
CA PRO A 182 14.96 27.53 -8.95
C PRO A 182 15.49 26.24 -9.59
N GLY A 183 15.76 26.27 -10.89
CA GLY A 183 16.22 25.11 -11.65
C GLY A 183 15.11 24.22 -12.21
N ILE A 184 13.85 24.44 -11.86
CA ILE A 184 12.73 23.67 -12.39
C ILE A 184 11.98 24.51 -13.44
N PRO A 185 11.85 24.02 -14.67
CA PRO A 185 11.10 24.72 -15.70
C PRO A 185 9.59 24.77 -15.38
N GLY A 186 9.00 25.94 -15.58
CA GLY A 186 7.55 26.11 -15.45
C GLY A 186 7.02 25.99 -14.02
N ASP A 187 5.77 25.60 -13.91
CA ASP A 187 5.10 25.31 -12.65
C ASP A 187 5.57 23.97 -12.09
N CYS A 188 5.62 23.87 -10.78
CA CYS A 188 6.10 22.69 -10.09
C CYS A 188 5.25 22.40 -8.86
N ASP A 189 4.99 21.13 -8.62
CA ASP A 189 4.37 20.64 -7.40
C ASP A 189 5.33 20.82 -6.22
N ARG A 190 4.81 21.35 -5.11
CA ARG A 190 5.62 21.54 -3.90
C ARG A 190 4.98 20.89 -2.71
N ASN A 191 5.82 20.17 -2.00
CA ASN A 191 5.44 19.31 -0.89
C ASN A 191 6.03 19.81 0.42
N LEU A 192 5.26 19.72 1.49
CA LEU A 192 5.69 20.01 2.86
C LEU A 192 5.56 18.76 3.72
N THR A 193 6.48 18.60 4.66
CA THR A 193 6.36 17.59 5.71
C THR A 193 7.01 18.08 7.00
N ASN A 194 6.47 17.62 8.13
CA ASN A 194 7.07 17.81 9.45
C ASN A 194 8.05 16.68 9.82
N LEU A 195 8.18 15.67 8.98
CA LEU A 195 9.15 14.60 9.13
C LEU A 195 10.55 15.09 8.72
N THR A 196 11.57 14.55 9.33
CA THR A 196 12.95 14.68 8.82
C THR A 196 13.12 13.81 7.57
N VAL A 197 14.20 14.04 6.81
CA VAL A 197 14.54 13.20 5.66
C VAL A 197 14.67 11.72 6.06
N ASP A 198 15.28 11.43 7.21
CA ASP A 198 15.45 10.04 7.66
C ASP A 198 14.13 9.41 8.09
N GLN A 199 13.23 10.18 8.68
CA GLN A 199 11.86 9.72 8.95
C GLN A 199 11.07 9.48 7.67
N LEU A 200 11.25 10.31 6.62
CA LEU A 200 10.64 10.06 5.30
C LEU A 200 11.15 8.75 4.68
N LYS A 201 12.46 8.49 4.75
CA LYS A 201 13.04 7.21 4.30
C LYS A 201 12.48 6.04 5.10
N ALA A 202 12.34 6.21 6.41
CA ALA A 202 11.84 5.18 7.32
C ALA A 202 10.35 4.85 7.11
N LEU A 203 9.56 5.69 6.42
CA LEU A 203 8.15 5.37 6.09
C LEU A 203 8.01 4.07 5.28
N GLY A 204 9.01 3.76 4.45
CA GLY A 204 9.08 2.51 3.69
C GLY A 204 9.69 1.36 4.46
N GLY A 205 10.12 1.61 5.68
CA GLY A 205 10.68 0.59 6.55
C GLY A 205 9.80 -0.65 6.50
N THR A 206 10.44 -1.81 6.50
CA THR A 206 9.76 -3.07 6.72
C THR A 206 8.69 -2.81 7.77
N ILE A 207 7.48 -3.35 7.59
CA ILE A 207 6.62 -3.59 8.73
C ILE A 207 7.56 -4.33 9.68
N GLU A 208 8.19 -3.57 10.58
CA GLU A 208 8.97 -4.20 11.60
C GLU A 208 8.03 -5.17 12.29
N LYS A 209 8.58 -6.31 12.71
CA LYS A 209 7.90 -7.35 13.45
C LYS A 209 6.96 -6.83 14.56
N ASP A 210 7.03 -5.56 14.89
CA ASP A 210 6.36 -4.87 15.98
C ASP A 210 4.94 -4.37 15.68
N ASP A 211 4.55 -4.19 14.41
CA ASP A 211 3.14 -3.90 14.06
C ASP A 211 2.25 -5.17 14.10
N LEU A 212 2.87 -6.31 14.31
CA LEU A 212 2.23 -7.58 14.66
C LEU A 212 2.79 -8.11 16.00
N ASP A 213 3.22 -7.24 16.89
CA ASP A 213 3.67 -7.62 18.23
C ASP A 213 2.48 -8.05 19.10
N MET A 214 1.87 -9.13 18.63
CA MET A 214 1.06 -9.96 19.50
C MET A 214 2.00 -10.68 20.44
N THR A 215 1.82 -10.49 21.73
CA THR A 215 2.44 -11.37 22.72
C THR A 215 2.13 -12.82 22.36
N PRO A 216 2.90 -13.79 22.84
CA PRO A 216 2.57 -15.21 22.65
C PRO A 216 1.13 -15.55 23.07
N GLU A 217 0.61 -14.89 24.11
CA GLU A 217 -0.74 -15.04 24.62
C GLU A 217 -1.79 -14.46 23.65
N GLU A 218 -1.57 -13.25 23.13
CA GLU A 218 -2.45 -12.60 22.14
C GLU A 218 -2.48 -13.40 20.84
N ARG A 219 -1.33 -13.90 20.39
CA ARG A 219 -1.23 -14.78 19.23
C ARG A 219 -1.99 -16.09 19.44
N GLN A 220 -1.91 -16.68 20.63
CA GLN A 220 -2.66 -17.89 20.95
C GLN A 220 -4.16 -17.62 20.99
N LYS A 221 -4.58 -16.53 21.62
CA LYS A 221 -5.99 -16.10 21.65
C LYS A 221 -6.53 -15.88 20.23
N PHE A 222 -5.76 -15.20 19.38
CA PHE A 222 -6.09 -14.97 17.97
C PHE A 222 -6.30 -16.30 17.19
N ILE A 223 -5.40 -17.28 17.38
CA ILE A 223 -5.52 -18.61 16.77
C ILE A 223 -6.78 -19.32 17.28
N ASP A 224 -7.07 -19.19 18.56
CA ASP A 224 -8.24 -19.82 19.18
C ASP A 224 -9.55 -19.16 18.72
N ASP A 225 -9.57 -17.84 18.54
CA ASP A 225 -10.72 -17.08 18.02
C ASP A 225 -11.00 -17.43 16.54
N ILE A 226 -9.95 -17.54 15.70
CA ILE A 226 -10.10 -18.05 14.32
C ILE A 226 -10.65 -19.49 14.33
N ALA A 227 -10.07 -20.35 15.14
CA ALA A 227 -10.53 -21.74 15.25
C ALA A 227 -12.00 -21.79 15.66
N ALA A 228 -12.41 -21.04 16.68
CA ALA A 228 -13.79 -20.96 17.14
C ALA A 228 -14.74 -20.44 16.05
N LYS A 229 -14.31 -19.44 15.27
CA LYS A 229 -15.13 -18.85 14.20
C LYS A 229 -15.27 -19.78 13.00
N VAL A 230 -14.20 -20.45 12.59
CA VAL A 230 -14.24 -21.50 11.55
C VAL A 230 -15.18 -22.63 11.96
N TRP A 231 -15.20 -23.04 13.25
CA TRP A 231 -16.12 -24.07 13.77
C TRP A 231 -17.56 -23.59 13.94
N SER A 232 -17.79 -22.29 14.21
CA SER A 232 -19.13 -21.71 14.37
C SER A 232 -19.80 -21.33 13.05
N THR A 233 -19.07 -21.26 11.94
CA THR A 233 -19.63 -20.95 10.62
C THR A 233 -20.49 -22.13 10.17
N LYS A 234 -21.82 -21.96 10.22
CA LYS A 234 -22.79 -22.95 9.72
C LYS A 234 -22.64 -23.06 8.21
N LEU A 235 -21.96 -24.10 7.75
CA LEU A 235 -22.00 -24.46 6.32
C LEU A 235 -23.45 -24.82 5.94
N PRO A 236 -23.95 -24.42 4.76
CA PRO A 236 -25.27 -24.75 4.30
C PRO A 236 -25.40 -26.28 4.25
N ARG A 237 -26.34 -26.83 5.03
CA ARG A 237 -26.62 -28.27 5.11
C ARG A 237 -27.45 -28.69 3.90
N THR A 238 -26.96 -29.62 3.16
CA THR A 238 -27.80 -30.53 2.38
C THR A 238 -28.04 -31.79 3.22
N ASN A 239 -29.21 -31.87 3.84
CA ASN A 239 -29.83 -32.95 4.63
C ASN A 239 -29.84 -32.76 6.15
N ASN A 240 -31.05 -32.99 6.69
CA ASN A 240 -31.54 -32.76 8.06
C ASN A 240 -31.05 -33.75 9.14
N ASP A 241 -29.76 -34.02 9.28
CA ASP A 241 -29.29 -34.89 10.36
C ASP A 241 -28.23 -34.23 11.26
N PRO A 242 -28.53 -33.99 12.57
CA PRO A 242 -27.61 -33.33 13.49
C PRO A 242 -26.39 -34.18 13.91
N VAL A 243 -26.42 -35.48 13.74
CA VAL A 243 -25.34 -36.38 14.19
C VAL A 243 -24.22 -36.51 13.17
N ALA A 244 -24.47 -36.15 11.94
CA ALA A 244 -23.49 -36.26 10.86
C ALA A 244 -22.40 -35.17 10.86
N ALA A 245 -22.54 -34.10 11.65
CA ALA A 245 -21.56 -33.00 11.65
C ALA A 245 -20.18 -33.39 12.23
N GLY A 246 -20.14 -34.36 13.15
CA GLY A 246 -18.89 -34.88 13.73
C GLY A 246 -18.22 -35.96 12.87
N SER A 247 -18.99 -36.70 12.08
CA SER A 247 -18.49 -37.81 11.26
C SER A 247 -18.32 -37.46 9.76
N ALA A 248 -19.05 -36.44 9.26
CA ALA A 248 -18.88 -35.97 7.89
C ALA A 248 -17.65 -35.04 7.69
N LEU A 249 -17.07 -34.60 8.78
CA LEU A 249 -15.77 -33.92 8.80
C LEU A 249 -14.60 -34.93 8.79
N GLY A 250 -14.71 -36.05 8.18
CA GLY A 250 -13.72 -37.11 8.03
C GLY A 250 -12.26 -36.61 7.98
N GLU A 251 -11.41 -37.27 7.30
CA GLU A 251 -9.96 -36.93 7.17
C GLU A 251 -9.65 -35.46 6.84
N GLY A 252 -10.58 -34.72 6.22
CA GLY A 252 -10.46 -33.30 5.93
C GLY A 252 -10.33 -32.43 7.20
N SER A 253 -11.08 -32.72 8.26
CA SER A 253 -11.03 -31.98 9.52
C SER A 253 -9.78 -32.27 10.33
N ILE A 254 -9.31 -33.52 10.28
CA ILE A 254 -8.05 -33.93 10.92
C ILE A 254 -6.89 -33.22 10.21
N ASN A 255 -6.96 -33.08 8.89
CA ASN A 255 -5.95 -32.39 8.11
C ASN A 255 -5.99 -30.86 8.31
N ALA A 256 -7.17 -30.26 8.44
CA ALA A 256 -7.34 -28.85 8.82
C ALA A 256 -6.79 -28.60 10.24
N TRP A 257 -7.12 -29.45 11.21
CA TRP A 257 -6.58 -29.37 12.57
C TRP A 257 -5.05 -29.54 12.60
N ARG A 258 -4.50 -30.50 11.85
CA ARG A 258 -3.04 -30.68 11.72
C ARG A 258 -2.38 -29.49 11.04
N ALA A 259 -3.06 -28.86 10.07
CA ALA A 259 -2.59 -27.64 9.42
C ALA A 259 -2.57 -26.47 10.40
N VAL A 260 -3.65 -26.23 11.15
CA VAL A 260 -3.71 -25.20 12.22
C VAL A 260 -2.65 -25.46 13.29
N THR A 261 -2.41 -26.71 13.67
CA THR A 261 -1.36 -27.06 14.65
C THR A 261 0.05 -26.80 14.11
N ARG A 262 0.27 -26.97 12.79
CA ARG A 262 1.53 -26.61 12.13
C ARG A 262 1.70 -25.10 11.99
N LEU A 263 0.60 -24.34 11.86
CA LEU A 263 0.62 -22.86 11.81
C LEU A 263 1.15 -22.25 13.11
N LYS A 264 0.96 -22.92 14.26
CA LYS A 264 1.52 -22.50 15.57
C LYS A 264 3.07 -22.38 15.58
N ALA A 265 3.74 -23.02 14.62
CA ALA A 265 5.20 -23.06 14.50
C ALA A 265 5.77 -22.13 13.44
N LEU A 266 4.94 -21.39 12.70
CA LEU A 266 5.39 -20.55 11.57
C LEU A 266 5.54 -19.08 11.95
N ALA A 267 6.51 -18.42 11.32
CA ALA A 267 6.67 -16.96 11.42
C ALA A 267 5.46 -16.22 10.80
N PRO A 268 5.10 -15.02 11.29
CA PRO A 268 3.90 -14.28 10.85
C PRO A 268 3.79 -14.05 9.35
N SER A 269 4.90 -13.85 8.65
CA SER A 269 4.94 -13.66 7.19
C SER A 269 4.52 -14.91 6.38
N SER A 270 4.55 -16.07 7.01
CA SER A 270 4.15 -17.35 6.40
C SER A 270 2.71 -17.74 6.74
N LEU A 271 2.07 -17.01 7.67
CA LEU A 271 0.77 -17.39 8.22
C LEU A 271 -0.34 -17.28 7.17
N THR A 272 -0.40 -16.17 6.43
CA THR A 272 -1.42 -15.95 5.39
C THR A 272 -1.31 -17.00 4.27
N ALA A 273 -0.10 -17.27 3.79
CA ALA A 273 0.13 -18.29 2.76
C ALA A 273 -0.21 -19.70 3.26
N ALA A 274 0.08 -20.00 4.53
CA ALA A 274 -0.19 -21.30 5.13
C ALA A 274 -1.67 -21.49 5.45
N VAL A 275 -2.41 -20.44 5.90
CA VAL A 275 -3.88 -20.47 6.06
C VAL A 275 -4.54 -20.67 4.70
N THR A 276 -4.12 -19.93 3.67
CA THR A 276 -4.62 -20.09 2.31
C THR A 276 -4.41 -21.51 1.78
N ALA A 277 -3.23 -22.07 1.96
CA ALA A 277 -2.90 -23.43 1.52
C ALA A 277 -3.66 -24.50 2.32
N ALA A 278 -3.85 -24.31 3.64
CA ALA A 278 -4.57 -25.24 4.50
C ALA A 278 -6.07 -25.27 4.18
N VAL A 279 -6.68 -24.12 3.90
CA VAL A 279 -8.09 -24.01 3.51
C VAL A 279 -8.32 -24.60 2.12
N ALA A 280 -7.42 -24.31 1.16
CA ALA A 280 -7.47 -24.90 -0.18
C ALA A 280 -7.37 -26.43 -0.20
N ALA A 281 -6.58 -26.99 0.73
CA ALA A 281 -6.42 -28.44 0.87
C ALA A 281 -7.59 -29.13 1.60
N ALA A 282 -8.37 -28.37 2.37
CA ALA A 282 -9.41 -28.93 3.23
C ALA A 282 -10.77 -29.11 2.56
N GLN A 283 -11.11 -28.33 1.53
CA GLN A 283 -12.40 -28.43 0.84
C GLN A 283 -12.36 -27.98 -0.64
N PRO A 284 -12.47 -28.89 -1.61
CA PRO A 284 -12.75 -28.55 -2.99
C PRO A 284 -14.11 -27.84 -3.12
N GLY A 285 -14.14 -26.60 -3.55
CA GLY A 285 -15.37 -25.81 -3.77
C GLY A 285 -15.59 -24.64 -2.79
N VAL A 286 -14.76 -24.46 -1.79
CA VAL A 286 -14.73 -23.22 -0.98
C VAL A 286 -13.93 -22.17 -1.73
N ASP A 287 -14.51 -20.97 -1.90
CA ASP A 287 -13.76 -19.79 -2.37
C ASP A 287 -12.75 -19.37 -1.29
N VAL A 288 -11.54 -19.90 -1.44
CA VAL A 288 -10.42 -19.71 -0.52
C VAL A 288 -10.02 -18.24 -0.42
N ASP A 289 -10.18 -17.48 -1.52
CA ASP A 289 -9.91 -16.06 -1.56
C ASP A 289 -10.97 -15.26 -0.79
N ALA A 290 -12.23 -15.66 -0.87
CA ALA A 290 -13.31 -15.05 -0.08
C ALA A 290 -13.13 -15.31 1.42
N LEU A 291 -12.71 -16.51 1.79
CA LEU A 291 -12.48 -16.89 3.20
C LEU A 291 -11.22 -16.21 3.76
N ALA A 292 -10.13 -16.16 3.01
CA ALA A 292 -8.91 -15.42 3.38
C ALA A 292 -9.19 -13.92 3.55
N LYS A 293 -10.01 -13.34 2.67
CA LYS A 293 -10.48 -11.95 2.78
C LYS A 293 -11.35 -11.73 4.01
N ALA A 294 -12.26 -12.67 4.33
CA ALA A 294 -13.12 -12.58 5.52
C ALA A 294 -12.28 -12.65 6.81
N ILE A 295 -11.26 -13.48 6.84
CA ILE A 295 -10.33 -13.58 7.98
C ILE A 295 -9.54 -12.27 8.14
N VAL A 296 -8.99 -11.71 7.05
CA VAL A 296 -8.26 -10.43 7.08
C VAL A 296 -9.17 -9.27 7.48
N LEU A 297 -10.44 -9.28 7.03
CA LEU A 297 -11.42 -8.22 7.35
C LEU A 297 -11.84 -8.25 8.84
N GLU A 298 -11.89 -9.43 9.44
CA GLU A 298 -12.24 -9.58 10.86
C GLU A 298 -11.07 -9.16 11.77
N LEU A 299 -9.84 -9.34 11.30
CA LEU A 299 -8.63 -8.92 11.98
C LEU A 299 -8.43 -7.40 12.08
N GLY A 300 -9.03 -6.65 11.14
CA GLY A 300 -8.98 -5.19 11.12
C GLY A 300 -10.10 -4.52 11.92
N LYS A 301 -10.92 -5.27 12.67
CA LYS A 301 -12.05 -4.70 13.42
C LYS A 301 -11.78 -4.45 14.89
N ASP A 302 -10.68 -4.92 15.42
CA ASP A 302 -10.31 -4.83 16.85
C ASP A 302 -9.25 -3.74 17.13
N ASP A 303 -9.07 -2.76 16.20
CA ASP A 303 -8.31 -1.52 16.41
C ASP A 303 -9.23 -0.28 16.47
#